data_aad5036e214cfe7a2bcc9f385edf6071
#
_entry.id   aad5036e214cfe7a2bcc9f385edf6071
#
_cell.length_a   1.000
_cell.length_b   1.000
_cell.length_c   1.000
_cell.angle_alpha   90.00
_cell.angle_beta   90.00
_cell.angle_gamma   90.00
#
_symmetry.space_group_name_H-M   'P 1'
#
loop_
_entity.id
_entity.type
_entity.pdbx_description
1 polymer ?
#
loop_
_entity_poly.entity_id
_entity_poly.type
_entity_poly.pdbx_seq_one_letter_code
_entity_poly.pdbx_strand_id
1 'polypeptide(L)'
;LVMNKRNREIDLRRDFYQNKTLQTNRRLMQETLKRYFGESLTEKILVNEGDLKGDNIWVSISFTDISQYSTIIEHMSPETAVKFLNEYFSGMHDVIEKYNGQIINYIGDSVMVVFGAPEKLEDHEIVSVPCAMEMREKLEEMNQKWDESEFSRYWKNHGIEKITARTGIHTGSVIAGNIGSNRMLQYSTIGDTVNVASRLEQRNKDFETEILFSQEIYTSLTSDLYGKAKYEGELNLKGRDTSTKAYSI
;
A
#
# COMPACT_ATOMS: atom_id res chain seq x y z
N LEU A 1 -59.09 -25.00 -1.27
CA LEU A 1 -58.35 -24.39 -2.41
C LEU A 1 -57.91 -22.95 -2.14
N VAL A 2 -58.75 -22.11 -1.51
CA VAL A 2 -58.46 -20.68 -1.22
C VAL A 2 -57.41 -20.54 -0.12
N MET A 3 -57.48 -21.33 0.96
CA MET A 3 -56.43 -21.32 2.00
C MET A 3 -55.05 -21.69 1.48
N ASN A 4 -54.95 -22.62 0.53
CA ASN A 4 -53.67 -23.03 -0.07
C ASN A 4 -53.02 -21.94 -0.94
N LYS A 5 -53.83 -21.12 -1.64
CA LYS A 5 -53.33 -19.98 -2.43
C LYS A 5 -52.78 -18.87 -1.52
N ARG A 6 -53.46 -18.52 -0.43
CA ARG A 6 -53.05 -17.47 0.51
C ARG A 6 -51.74 -17.84 1.22
N ASN A 7 -51.59 -19.06 1.66
CA ASN A 7 -50.36 -19.54 2.30
C ASN A 7 -49.20 -19.50 1.32
N ARG A 8 -49.38 -19.93 0.07
CA ARG A 8 -48.37 -19.86 -0.98
C ARG A 8 -47.94 -18.41 -1.28
N GLU A 9 -48.86 -17.46 -1.26
CA GLU A 9 -48.51 -16.04 -1.49
C GLU A 9 -47.71 -15.46 -0.30
N ILE A 10 -48.03 -15.83 0.93
CA ILE A 10 -47.29 -15.44 2.14
C ILE A 10 -45.87 -16.03 2.11
N ASP A 11 -45.70 -17.29 1.70
CA ASP A 11 -44.42 -17.94 1.61
C ASP A 11 -43.56 -17.30 0.52
N LEU A 12 -44.11 -17.01 -0.67
CA LEU A 12 -43.42 -16.32 -1.74
C LEU A 12 -42.97 -14.91 -1.32
N ARG A 13 -43.78 -14.16 -0.60
CA ARG A 13 -43.39 -12.86 -0.04
C ARG A 13 -42.26 -12.98 0.96
N ARG A 14 -42.36 -13.98 1.86
CA ARG A 14 -41.31 -14.26 2.87
C ARG A 14 -39.98 -14.57 2.17
N ASP A 15 -39.99 -15.48 1.20
CA ASP A 15 -38.82 -15.87 0.45
C ASP A 15 -38.22 -14.66 -0.31
N PHE A 16 -39.08 -13.84 -0.91
CA PHE A 16 -38.63 -12.60 -1.58
C PHE A 16 -37.94 -11.64 -0.61
N TYR A 17 -38.52 -11.39 0.58
CA TYR A 17 -37.91 -10.51 1.56
C TYR A 17 -36.63 -11.11 2.14
N GLN A 18 -36.60 -12.42 2.40
CA GLN A 18 -35.39 -13.10 2.87
C GLN A 18 -34.26 -13.01 1.83
N ASN A 19 -34.56 -13.29 0.58
CA ASN A 19 -33.57 -13.20 -0.52
C ASN A 19 -33.06 -11.76 -0.70
N LYS A 20 -33.94 -10.76 -0.63
CA LYS A 20 -33.56 -9.35 -0.71
C LYS A 20 -32.65 -8.96 0.47
N THR A 21 -32.94 -9.40 1.68
CA THR A 21 -32.13 -9.16 2.87
C THR A 21 -30.75 -9.83 2.74
N LEU A 22 -30.72 -11.08 2.30
CA LEU A 22 -29.46 -11.80 2.05
C LEU A 22 -28.59 -11.12 1.01
N GLN A 23 -29.16 -10.66 -0.10
CA GLN A 23 -28.43 -9.92 -1.15
C GLN A 23 -27.87 -8.60 -0.60
N THR A 24 -28.67 -7.87 0.17
CA THR A 24 -28.23 -6.60 0.79
C THR A 24 -27.08 -6.85 1.77
N ASN A 25 -27.20 -7.85 2.64
CA ASN A 25 -26.16 -8.20 3.61
C ASN A 25 -24.86 -8.65 2.92
N ARG A 26 -24.99 -9.47 1.86
CA ARG A 26 -23.84 -9.92 1.07
C ARG A 26 -23.12 -8.74 0.42
N ARG A 27 -23.86 -7.82 -0.21
CA ARG A 27 -23.29 -6.60 -0.80
C ARG A 27 -22.57 -5.76 0.25
N LEU A 28 -23.23 -5.48 1.37
CA LEU A 28 -22.63 -4.69 2.46
C LEU A 28 -21.35 -5.34 2.99
N MET A 29 -21.35 -6.67 3.17
CA MET A 29 -20.16 -7.40 3.60
C MET A 29 -19.03 -7.30 2.58
N GLN A 30 -19.31 -7.46 1.29
CA GLN A 30 -18.32 -7.33 0.22
C GLN A 30 -17.75 -5.91 0.15
N GLU A 31 -18.59 -4.87 0.18
CA GLU A 31 -18.17 -3.46 0.20
C GLU A 31 -17.30 -3.15 1.44
N THR A 32 -17.66 -3.73 2.58
CA THR A 32 -16.87 -3.59 3.81
C THR A 32 -15.51 -4.26 3.67
N LEU A 33 -15.46 -5.50 3.19
CA LEU A 33 -14.20 -6.21 2.96
C LEU A 33 -13.29 -5.46 1.98
N LYS A 34 -13.85 -4.96 0.85
CA LYS A 34 -13.09 -4.16 -0.13
C LYS A 34 -12.49 -2.89 0.50
N ARG A 35 -13.22 -2.25 1.43
CA ARG A 35 -12.71 -1.06 2.13
C ARG A 35 -11.53 -1.37 3.06
N TYR A 36 -11.51 -2.54 3.68
CA TYR A 36 -10.45 -2.92 4.63
C TYR A 36 -9.26 -3.63 3.98
N PHE A 37 -9.48 -4.36 2.91
CA PHE A 37 -8.48 -5.24 2.30
C PHE A 37 -8.13 -4.88 0.84
N GLY A 38 -8.85 -3.94 0.24
CA GLY A 38 -8.76 -3.66 -1.20
C GLY A 38 -9.54 -4.69 -2.03
N GLU A 39 -9.64 -4.43 -3.32
CA GLU A 39 -10.47 -5.26 -4.23
C GLU A 39 -9.85 -6.64 -4.47
N SER A 40 -8.59 -6.68 -4.91
CA SER A 40 -7.86 -7.90 -5.25
C SER A 40 -7.81 -8.90 -4.09
N LEU A 41 -7.40 -8.45 -2.90
CA LEU A 41 -7.32 -9.34 -1.74
C LEU A 41 -8.71 -9.81 -1.28
N THR A 42 -9.74 -8.95 -1.37
CA THR A 42 -11.13 -9.35 -1.05
C THR A 42 -11.63 -10.45 -1.96
N GLU A 43 -11.38 -10.36 -3.27
CA GLU A 43 -11.77 -11.41 -4.21
C GLU A 43 -11.08 -12.73 -3.89
N LYS A 44 -9.79 -12.72 -3.60
CA LYS A 44 -9.04 -13.92 -3.16
C LYS A 44 -9.57 -14.52 -1.87
N ILE A 45 -9.87 -13.69 -0.87
CA ILE A 45 -10.47 -14.14 0.40
C ILE A 45 -11.81 -14.85 0.14
N LEU A 46 -12.66 -14.28 -0.70
CA LEU A 46 -13.97 -14.83 -1.00
C LEU A 46 -13.91 -16.13 -1.83
N VAL A 47 -12.99 -16.22 -2.79
CA VAL A 47 -12.79 -17.41 -3.63
C VAL A 47 -12.21 -18.58 -2.84
N ASN A 48 -11.29 -18.30 -1.92
CA ASN A 48 -10.60 -19.31 -1.13
C ASN A 48 -11.21 -19.51 0.28
N GLU A 49 -12.44 -19.04 0.50
CA GLU A 49 -13.14 -19.18 1.79
C GLU A 49 -12.33 -18.65 3.00
N GLY A 50 -11.47 -17.67 2.75
CA GLY A 50 -10.58 -17.09 3.75
C GLY A 50 -9.26 -17.84 3.98
N ASP A 51 -9.02 -18.98 3.34
CA ASP A 51 -7.78 -19.76 3.50
C ASP A 51 -6.76 -19.36 2.42
N LEU A 52 -5.94 -18.34 2.73
CA LEU A 52 -4.80 -17.92 1.92
C LEU A 52 -3.51 -18.48 2.52
N LYS A 53 -3.14 -19.68 2.11
CA LYS A 53 -1.89 -20.32 2.58
C LYS A 53 -0.69 -19.50 2.16
N GLY A 54 0.35 -19.52 3.01
CA GLY A 54 1.61 -18.84 2.71
C GLY A 54 2.35 -19.52 1.58
N ASP A 55 2.47 -18.82 0.45
CA ASP A 55 3.23 -19.28 -0.72
C ASP A 55 4.55 -18.54 -0.83
N ASN A 56 5.60 -19.26 -1.27
CA ASN A 56 6.87 -18.63 -1.59
C ASN A 56 6.78 -18.04 -3.00
N ILE A 57 6.81 -16.71 -3.07
CA ILE A 57 6.65 -15.97 -4.31
C ILE A 57 7.72 -14.89 -4.47
N TRP A 58 8.02 -14.53 -5.71
CA TRP A 58 8.92 -13.43 -6.07
C TRP A 58 8.10 -12.17 -6.30
N VAL A 59 8.41 -11.09 -5.57
CA VAL A 59 7.63 -9.85 -5.55
C VAL A 59 8.54 -8.64 -5.45
N SER A 60 8.04 -7.45 -5.80
CA SER A 60 8.66 -6.19 -5.40
C SER A 60 7.91 -5.58 -4.22
N ILE A 61 8.67 -5.03 -3.28
CA ILE A 61 8.15 -4.38 -2.08
C ILE A 61 8.63 -2.95 -2.04
N SER A 62 7.73 -2.03 -1.72
CA SER A 62 8.07 -0.65 -1.40
C SER A 62 7.58 -0.26 -0.01
N PHE A 63 8.39 0.53 0.68
CA PHE A 63 8.02 1.29 1.86
C PHE A 63 8.11 2.77 1.50
N THR A 64 7.08 3.53 1.84
CA THR A 64 7.05 4.99 1.65
C THR A 64 6.65 5.65 2.96
N ASP A 65 7.45 6.60 3.45
CA ASP A 65 7.31 7.26 4.75
C ASP A 65 7.38 8.78 4.60
N ILE A 66 6.56 9.53 5.36
CA ILE A 66 6.56 11.00 5.31
C ILE A 66 7.79 11.54 6.04
N SER A 67 8.55 12.39 5.37
CA SER A 67 9.70 13.04 5.99
C SER A 67 9.26 13.99 7.11
N GLN A 68 9.90 13.89 8.28
CA GLN A 68 9.64 14.72 9.44
C GLN A 68 8.19 14.66 9.98
N TYR A 69 7.49 13.54 9.76
CA TYR A 69 6.09 13.36 10.15
C TYR A 69 5.80 13.78 11.61
N SER A 70 6.62 13.33 12.56
CA SER A 70 6.44 13.68 13.99
C SER A 70 6.39 15.18 14.22
N THR A 71 7.26 15.96 13.56
CA THR A 71 7.27 17.43 13.65
C THR A 71 6.03 18.05 13.02
N ILE A 72 5.56 17.47 11.90
CA ILE A 72 4.36 17.93 11.18
C ILE A 72 3.12 17.81 12.05
N ILE A 73 2.92 16.67 12.71
CA ILE A 73 1.69 16.41 13.49
C ILE A 73 1.72 17.00 14.91
N GLU A 74 2.90 17.32 15.45
CA GLU A 74 3.05 17.85 16.82
C GLU A 74 2.17 19.09 17.07
N HIS A 75 1.92 19.87 16.03
CA HIS A 75 1.16 21.12 16.10
C HIS A 75 -0.27 21.00 15.53
N MET A 76 -0.73 19.78 15.27
CA MET A 76 -2.08 19.50 14.80
C MET A 76 -2.96 18.98 15.93
N SER A 77 -4.27 19.28 15.88
CA SER A 77 -5.21 18.52 16.69
C SER A 77 -5.30 17.07 16.18
N PRO A 78 -5.70 16.11 17.01
CA PRO A 78 -5.87 14.72 16.57
C PRO A 78 -6.75 14.58 15.32
N GLU A 79 -7.83 15.35 15.25
CA GLU A 79 -8.77 15.37 14.13
C GLU A 79 -8.10 15.90 12.85
N THR A 80 -7.26 16.93 12.98
CA THR A 80 -6.51 17.52 11.87
C THR A 80 -5.45 16.55 11.36
N ALA A 81 -4.73 15.87 12.27
CA ALA A 81 -3.74 14.87 11.93
C ALA A 81 -4.38 13.67 11.17
N VAL A 82 -5.54 13.18 11.63
CA VAL A 82 -6.30 12.13 10.94
C VAL A 82 -6.76 12.60 9.56
N LYS A 83 -7.24 13.84 9.43
CA LYS A 83 -7.63 14.41 8.13
C LYS A 83 -6.43 14.46 7.18
N PHE A 84 -5.28 14.96 7.63
CA PHE A 84 -4.04 15.00 6.87
C PHE A 84 -3.62 13.63 6.36
N LEU A 85 -3.55 12.63 7.25
CA LEU A 85 -3.19 11.26 6.88
C LEU A 85 -4.18 10.65 5.89
N ASN A 86 -5.49 10.85 6.09
CA ASN A 86 -6.49 10.30 5.18
C ASN A 86 -6.40 10.93 3.78
N GLU A 87 -6.13 12.23 3.67
CA GLU A 87 -5.89 12.89 2.38
C GLU A 87 -4.61 12.33 1.73
N TYR A 88 -3.50 12.24 2.49
CA TYR A 88 -2.25 11.68 2.02
C TYR A 88 -2.41 10.24 1.52
N PHE A 89 -2.97 9.36 2.33
CA PHE A 89 -3.16 7.97 1.97
C PHE A 89 -4.11 7.79 0.78
N SER A 90 -5.14 8.62 0.66
CA SER A 90 -6.03 8.58 -0.52
C SER A 90 -5.27 8.93 -1.79
N GLY A 91 -4.46 9.99 -1.77
CA GLY A 91 -3.63 10.37 -2.92
C GLY A 91 -2.61 9.30 -3.31
N MET A 92 -1.99 8.65 -2.32
CA MET A 92 -1.03 7.56 -2.56
C MET A 92 -1.74 6.31 -3.08
N HIS A 93 -2.90 5.96 -2.51
CA HIS A 93 -3.69 4.81 -2.92
C HIS A 93 -4.08 4.86 -4.39
N ASP A 94 -4.57 6.01 -4.88
CA ASP A 94 -4.98 6.19 -6.28
C ASP A 94 -3.82 5.88 -7.25
N VAL A 95 -2.60 6.28 -6.89
CA VAL A 95 -1.40 5.99 -7.70
C VAL A 95 -1.02 4.52 -7.60
N ILE A 96 -0.96 3.96 -6.39
CA ILE A 96 -0.56 2.57 -6.16
C ILE A 96 -1.50 1.61 -6.89
N GLU A 97 -2.81 1.85 -6.85
CA GLU A 97 -3.81 1.04 -7.55
C GLU A 97 -3.63 1.06 -9.07
N LYS A 98 -3.30 2.22 -9.67
CA LYS A 98 -3.00 2.36 -11.11
C LYS A 98 -1.85 1.45 -11.56
N TYR A 99 -0.88 1.17 -10.68
CA TYR A 99 0.26 0.29 -10.95
C TYR A 99 0.04 -1.14 -10.45
N ASN A 100 -1.19 -1.53 -10.13
CA ASN A 100 -1.55 -2.84 -9.57
C ASN A 100 -0.75 -3.20 -8.30
N GLY A 101 -0.36 -2.20 -7.51
CA GLY A 101 0.26 -2.39 -6.21
C GLY A 101 -0.80 -2.73 -5.15
N GLN A 102 -0.52 -3.73 -4.34
CA GLN A 102 -1.36 -4.07 -3.19
C GLN A 102 -0.82 -3.41 -1.92
N ILE A 103 -1.60 -2.51 -1.33
CA ILE A 103 -1.29 -1.99 0.00
C ILE A 103 -1.53 -3.10 1.01
N ILE A 104 -0.48 -3.46 1.74
CA ILE A 104 -0.52 -4.50 2.78
C ILE A 104 -0.86 -3.89 4.13
N ASN A 105 -0.25 -2.75 4.44
CA ASN A 105 -0.43 -2.12 5.74
C ASN A 105 -0.08 -0.63 5.69
N TYR A 106 -0.74 0.13 6.55
CA TYR A 106 -0.35 1.47 6.97
C TYR A 106 0.28 1.36 8.36
N ILE A 107 1.52 1.83 8.52
CA ILE A 107 2.29 1.74 9.76
C ILE A 107 2.62 3.17 10.18
N GLY A 108 1.76 3.77 11.00
CA GLY A 108 1.85 5.21 11.29
C GLY A 108 1.57 6.03 10.02
N ASP A 109 2.56 6.74 9.54
CA ASP A 109 2.57 7.50 8.28
C ASP A 109 3.18 6.72 7.11
N SER A 110 3.71 5.53 7.36
CA SER A 110 4.33 4.70 6.34
C SER A 110 3.31 3.82 5.62
N VAL A 111 3.52 3.62 4.32
CA VAL A 111 2.73 2.72 3.46
C VAL A 111 3.63 1.58 3.00
N MET A 112 3.22 0.34 3.26
CA MET A 112 3.84 -0.85 2.71
C MET A 112 3.04 -1.37 1.53
N VAL A 113 3.69 -1.47 0.37
CA VAL A 113 3.08 -1.96 -0.88
C VAL A 113 3.83 -3.18 -1.39
N VAL A 114 3.08 -4.13 -1.93
CA VAL A 114 3.61 -5.30 -2.63
C VAL A 114 3.10 -5.30 -4.07
N PHE A 115 3.99 -5.53 -5.01
CA PHE A 115 3.69 -5.72 -6.43
C PHE A 115 3.95 -7.20 -6.77
N GLY A 116 2.94 -7.89 -7.29
CA GLY A 116 3.01 -9.32 -7.61
C GLY A 116 2.35 -10.26 -6.60
N ALA A 117 1.67 -9.70 -5.58
CA ALA A 117 0.82 -10.42 -4.64
C ALA A 117 -0.31 -9.52 -4.12
N PRO A 118 -1.50 -10.07 -3.81
CA PRO A 118 -1.92 -11.46 -3.94
C PRO A 118 -2.10 -11.91 -5.40
N GLU A 119 -2.31 -10.99 -6.33
CA GLU A 119 -2.36 -11.29 -7.76
C GLU A 119 -0.96 -11.25 -8.37
N LYS A 120 -0.69 -12.23 -9.25
CA LYS A 120 0.58 -12.29 -9.97
C LYS A 120 0.69 -11.12 -10.94
N LEU A 121 1.81 -10.42 -10.88
CA LEU A 121 2.17 -9.33 -11.79
C LEU A 121 3.57 -9.66 -12.36
N GLU A 122 3.65 -9.94 -13.65
CA GLU A 122 4.90 -10.42 -14.27
C GLU A 122 5.98 -9.32 -14.36
N ASP A 123 5.56 -8.06 -14.42
CA ASP A 123 6.42 -6.88 -14.54
C ASP A 123 6.55 -6.07 -13.24
N HIS A 124 6.38 -6.73 -12.10
CA HIS A 124 6.35 -6.07 -10.79
C HIS A 124 7.61 -5.26 -10.46
N GLU A 125 8.79 -5.68 -10.95
CA GLU A 125 10.03 -4.91 -10.79
C GLU A 125 9.99 -3.62 -11.62
N ILE A 126 9.48 -3.71 -12.85
CA ILE A 126 9.47 -2.61 -13.82
C ILE A 126 8.53 -1.50 -13.38
N VAL A 127 7.37 -1.84 -12.81
CA VAL A 127 6.32 -0.87 -12.44
C VAL A 127 6.58 -0.20 -11.08
N SER A 128 7.39 -0.78 -10.23
CA SER A 128 7.57 -0.33 -8.84
C SER A 128 8.23 1.05 -8.74
N VAL A 129 9.25 1.34 -9.56
CA VAL A 129 9.92 2.65 -9.58
C VAL A 129 9.05 3.73 -10.22
N PRO A 130 8.43 3.53 -11.41
CA PRO A 130 7.44 4.47 -11.94
C PRO A 130 6.31 4.81 -10.97
N CYS A 131 5.81 3.83 -10.23
CA CYS A 131 4.82 4.05 -9.18
C CYS A 131 5.33 5.03 -8.12
N ALA A 132 6.53 4.82 -7.59
CA ALA A 132 7.13 5.71 -6.60
C ALA A 132 7.37 7.14 -7.16
N MET A 133 7.77 7.25 -8.43
CA MET A 133 7.93 8.55 -9.09
C MET A 133 6.59 9.28 -9.21
N GLU A 134 5.53 8.60 -9.66
CA GLU A 134 4.20 9.21 -9.75
C GLU A 134 3.62 9.53 -8.36
N MET A 135 3.91 8.73 -7.33
CA MET A 135 3.56 9.07 -5.94
C MET A 135 4.23 10.38 -5.50
N ARG A 136 5.49 10.60 -5.86
CA ARG A 136 6.20 11.86 -5.60
C ARG A 136 5.54 13.04 -6.33
N GLU A 137 5.20 12.88 -7.60
CA GLU A 137 4.49 13.90 -8.38
C GLU A 137 3.11 14.19 -7.78
N LYS A 138 2.39 13.16 -7.37
CA LYS A 138 1.10 13.28 -6.68
C LYS A 138 1.21 14.07 -5.37
N LEU A 139 2.27 13.82 -4.60
CA LEU A 139 2.51 14.57 -3.37
C LEU A 139 2.79 16.05 -3.64
N GLU A 140 3.45 16.38 -4.74
CA GLU A 140 3.66 17.76 -5.17
C GLU A 140 2.32 18.46 -5.52
N GLU A 141 1.42 17.79 -6.24
CA GLU A 141 0.06 18.28 -6.49
C GLU A 141 -0.73 18.50 -5.17
N MET A 142 -0.56 17.58 -4.21
CA MET A 142 -1.21 17.70 -2.91
C MET A 142 -0.66 18.88 -2.10
N ASN A 143 0.66 19.11 -2.13
CA ASN A 143 1.29 20.27 -1.50
C ASN A 143 0.68 21.59 -2.02
N GLN A 144 0.47 21.71 -3.36
CA GLN A 144 -0.16 22.87 -3.96
C GLN A 144 -1.60 23.08 -3.44
N LYS A 145 -2.41 22.02 -3.37
CA LYS A 145 -3.76 22.09 -2.81
C LYS A 145 -3.79 22.46 -1.33
N TRP A 146 -2.85 21.95 -0.55
CA TRP A 146 -2.72 22.30 0.87
C TRP A 146 -2.28 23.77 1.06
N ASP A 147 -1.49 24.30 0.13
CA ASP A 147 -1.13 25.72 0.13
C ASP A 147 -2.34 26.60 -0.20
N GLU A 148 -3.10 26.28 -1.25
CA GLU A 148 -4.31 27.01 -1.65
C GLU A 148 -5.39 27.03 -0.56
N SER A 149 -5.49 25.96 0.24
CA SER A 149 -6.43 25.83 1.36
C SER A 149 -5.89 26.35 2.69
N GLU A 150 -4.68 26.93 2.72
CA GLU A 150 -3.95 27.35 3.92
C GLU A 150 -3.71 26.20 4.92
N PHE A 151 -3.91 24.94 4.50
CA PHE A 151 -3.67 23.79 5.36
C PHE A 151 -2.18 23.61 5.64
N SER A 152 -1.33 24.03 4.71
CA SER A 152 0.14 23.98 4.82
C SER A 152 0.70 24.80 6.00
N ARG A 153 -0.08 25.72 6.59
CA ARG A 153 0.33 26.50 7.78
C ARG A 153 0.78 25.63 8.97
N TYR A 154 0.23 24.41 9.08
CA TYR A 154 0.57 23.51 10.19
C TYR A 154 2.02 23.04 10.18
N TRP A 155 2.70 23.08 9.03
CA TRP A 155 4.11 22.74 8.93
C TRP A 155 4.98 23.89 8.45
N LYS A 156 4.49 24.80 7.60
CA LYS A 156 5.25 25.98 7.15
C LYS A 156 5.63 26.91 8.29
N ASN A 157 4.74 27.09 9.26
CA ASN A 157 5.03 27.89 10.46
C ASN A 157 6.16 27.29 11.34
N HIS A 158 6.55 26.04 11.06
CA HIS A 158 7.59 25.31 11.77
C HIS A 158 8.83 25.01 10.90
N GLY A 159 8.97 25.75 9.78
CA GLY A 159 10.16 25.70 8.93
C GLY A 159 10.18 24.53 7.93
N ILE A 160 9.06 23.81 7.75
CA ILE A 160 8.93 22.78 6.73
C ILE A 160 8.19 23.41 5.53
N GLU A 161 8.88 23.62 4.42
CA GLU A 161 8.29 24.31 3.27
C GLU A 161 7.21 23.48 2.57
N LYS A 162 7.46 22.18 2.40
CA LYS A 162 6.52 21.23 1.78
C LYS A 162 6.64 19.84 2.39
N ILE A 163 5.59 19.06 2.25
CA ILE A 163 5.61 17.64 2.62
C ILE A 163 6.40 16.87 1.56
N THR A 164 7.35 16.07 2.01
CA THR A 164 8.10 15.11 1.17
C THR A 164 7.97 13.72 1.76
N ALA A 165 8.20 12.70 0.93
CA ALA A 165 8.20 11.30 1.36
C ALA A 165 9.45 10.59 0.83
N ARG A 166 9.87 9.57 1.56
CA ARG A 166 10.99 8.71 1.18
C ARG A 166 10.47 7.34 0.84
N THR A 167 10.93 6.78 -0.26
CA THR A 167 10.55 5.45 -0.73
C THR A 167 11.77 4.55 -0.87
N GLY A 168 11.68 3.34 -0.31
CA GLY A 168 12.67 2.28 -0.48
C GLY A 168 12.05 1.09 -1.21
N ILE A 169 12.70 0.59 -2.27
CA ILE A 169 12.17 -0.47 -3.14
C ILE A 169 13.17 -1.60 -3.28
N HIS A 170 12.70 -2.84 -3.08
CA HIS A 170 13.50 -4.05 -3.30
C HIS A 170 12.64 -5.17 -3.87
N THR A 171 13.26 -6.06 -4.63
CA THR A 171 12.61 -7.27 -5.16
C THR A 171 13.30 -8.53 -4.64
N GLY A 172 12.52 -9.58 -4.44
CA GLY A 172 13.02 -10.86 -3.96
C GLY A 172 11.92 -11.81 -3.52
N SER A 173 12.35 -12.96 -3.02
CA SER A 173 11.45 -14.00 -2.53
C SER A 173 10.88 -13.65 -1.15
N VAL A 174 9.58 -13.89 -0.98
CA VAL A 174 8.86 -13.77 0.28
C VAL A 174 7.87 -14.91 0.45
N ILE A 175 7.46 -15.16 1.68
CA ILE A 175 6.26 -15.93 1.97
C ILE A 175 5.11 -14.94 2.08
N ALA A 176 4.11 -15.05 1.19
CA ALA A 176 2.92 -14.22 1.21
C ALA A 176 1.67 -15.05 1.51
N GLY A 177 0.85 -14.61 2.44
CA GLY A 177 -0.36 -15.32 2.86
C GLY A 177 -0.91 -14.85 4.19
N ASN A 178 -1.86 -15.60 4.73
CA ASN A 178 -2.43 -15.35 6.04
C ASN A 178 -1.42 -15.64 7.16
N ILE A 179 -1.15 -14.64 7.95
CA ILE A 179 -0.24 -14.69 9.10
C ILE A 179 -1.01 -14.24 10.33
N GLY A 180 -0.89 -14.98 11.41
CA GLY A 180 -1.55 -14.64 12.66
C GLY A 180 -2.01 -15.85 13.48
N SER A 181 -3.01 -15.63 14.30
CA SER A 181 -3.62 -16.67 15.14
C SER A 181 -4.92 -17.17 14.51
N ASN A 182 -5.45 -18.28 15.04
CA ASN A 182 -6.77 -18.80 14.62
C ASN A 182 -7.94 -17.81 14.86
N ARG A 183 -7.70 -16.72 15.60
CA ARG A 183 -8.73 -15.71 15.92
C ARG A 183 -8.53 -14.40 15.18
N MET A 184 -7.32 -14.14 14.68
CA MET A 184 -6.97 -12.92 13.98
C MET A 184 -5.90 -13.23 12.94
N LEU A 185 -6.27 -13.14 11.69
CA LEU A 185 -5.39 -13.33 10.54
C LEU A 185 -5.21 -11.99 9.81
N GLN A 186 -4.03 -11.79 9.31
CA GLN A 186 -3.70 -10.66 8.44
C GLN A 186 -2.98 -11.23 7.21
N TYR A 187 -3.40 -10.81 6.03
CA TYR A 187 -2.62 -11.08 4.82
C TYR A 187 -1.35 -10.24 4.89
N SER A 188 -0.20 -10.87 4.79
CA SER A 188 1.09 -10.18 4.90
C SER A 188 2.17 -10.93 4.14
N THR A 189 3.35 -10.33 4.06
CA THR A 189 4.55 -10.92 3.47
C THR A 189 5.68 -10.97 4.50
N ILE A 190 6.36 -12.11 4.55
CA ILE A 190 7.53 -12.32 5.43
C ILE A 190 8.72 -12.72 4.57
N GLY A 191 9.86 -12.10 4.84
CA GLY A 191 11.12 -12.42 4.19
C GLY A 191 12.14 -11.30 4.36
N ASP A 192 13.39 -11.61 4.03
CA ASP A 192 14.46 -10.63 4.07
C ASP A 192 14.22 -9.46 3.10
N THR A 193 13.54 -9.73 1.97
CA THR A 193 13.10 -8.75 0.98
C THR A 193 12.34 -7.58 1.61
N VAL A 194 11.44 -7.85 2.58
CA VAL A 194 10.69 -6.83 3.32
C VAL A 194 11.63 -5.93 4.10
N ASN A 195 12.60 -6.54 4.80
CA ASN A 195 13.57 -5.81 5.63
C ASN A 195 14.50 -4.93 4.77
N VAL A 196 14.93 -5.42 3.61
CA VAL A 196 15.77 -4.66 2.68
C VAL A 196 15.04 -3.42 2.16
N ALA A 197 13.79 -3.58 1.70
CA ALA A 197 12.98 -2.46 1.22
C ALA A 197 12.79 -1.38 2.32
N SER A 198 12.43 -1.79 3.54
CA SER A 198 12.30 -0.87 4.68
C SER A 198 13.61 -0.15 5.01
N ARG A 199 14.75 -0.83 4.94
CA ARG A 199 16.05 -0.20 5.19
C ARG A 199 16.48 0.75 4.09
N LEU A 200 16.17 0.47 2.84
CA LEU A 200 16.39 1.40 1.72
C LEU A 200 15.56 2.69 1.93
N GLU A 201 14.31 2.58 2.37
CA GLU A 201 13.52 3.75 2.75
C GLU A 201 14.28 4.61 3.78
N GLN A 202 14.71 4.02 4.90
CA GLN A 202 15.42 4.74 5.96
C GLN A 202 16.73 5.39 5.48
N ARG A 203 17.44 4.74 4.55
CA ARG A 203 18.72 5.22 4.02
C ARG A 203 18.59 6.38 3.05
N ASN A 204 17.40 6.69 2.54
CA ASN A 204 17.20 7.92 1.77
C ASN A 204 17.69 9.16 2.53
N LYS A 205 17.55 9.16 3.87
CA LYS A 205 18.04 10.26 4.71
C LYS A 205 19.55 10.45 4.62
N ASP A 206 20.30 9.36 4.56
CA ASP A 206 21.77 9.40 4.56
C ASP A 206 22.33 9.87 3.20
N PHE A 207 21.58 9.59 2.11
CA PHE A 207 21.94 9.95 0.74
C PHE A 207 21.25 11.22 0.24
N GLU A 208 20.40 11.85 1.07
CA GLU A 208 19.60 13.01 0.72
C GLU A 208 18.76 12.78 -0.55
N THR A 209 18.14 11.60 -0.64
CA THR A 209 17.31 11.14 -1.76
C THR A 209 15.85 10.94 -1.31
N GLU A 210 14.94 10.84 -2.27
CA GLU A 210 13.53 10.54 -2.00
C GLU A 210 13.14 9.12 -2.43
N ILE A 211 13.83 8.54 -3.42
CA ILE A 211 13.55 7.19 -3.91
C ILE A 211 14.87 6.43 -4.01
N LEU A 212 15.01 5.39 -3.19
CA LEU A 212 16.13 4.45 -3.23
C LEU A 212 15.62 3.05 -3.60
N PHE A 213 16.37 2.38 -4.46
CA PHE A 213 16.07 1.00 -4.84
C PHE A 213 17.35 0.17 -4.98
N SER A 214 17.19 -1.13 -4.88
CA SER A 214 18.28 -2.09 -4.92
C SER A 214 18.82 -2.34 -6.33
N GLN A 215 19.99 -2.99 -6.42
CA GLN A 215 20.59 -3.44 -7.69
C GLN A 215 19.65 -4.33 -8.50
N GLU A 216 18.87 -5.18 -7.84
CA GLU A 216 17.94 -6.10 -8.48
C GLU A 216 16.84 -5.32 -9.23
N ILE A 217 16.29 -4.28 -8.60
CA ILE A 217 15.35 -3.35 -9.25
C ILE A 217 16.04 -2.57 -10.37
N TYR A 218 17.26 -2.06 -10.12
CA TYR A 218 18.01 -1.30 -11.14
C TYR A 218 18.19 -2.10 -12.44
N THR A 219 18.51 -3.39 -12.34
CA THR A 219 18.72 -4.25 -13.52
C THR A 219 17.45 -4.55 -14.31
N SER A 220 16.27 -4.34 -13.71
CA SER A 220 14.95 -4.56 -14.33
C SER A 220 14.36 -3.28 -14.93
N LEU A 221 15.00 -2.12 -14.74
CA LEU A 221 14.48 -0.85 -15.25
C LEU A 221 14.45 -0.80 -16.78
N THR A 222 13.49 -0.08 -17.30
CA THR A 222 13.44 0.28 -18.72
C THR A 222 14.63 1.18 -19.11
N SER A 223 15.01 1.18 -20.38
CA SER A 223 16.21 1.90 -20.84
C SER A 223 16.19 3.41 -20.56
N ASP A 224 15.02 4.03 -20.55
CA ASP A 224 14.82 5.46 -20.24
C ASP A 224 14.98 5.79 -18.75
N LEU A 225 14.63 4.87 -17.84
CA LEU A 225 14.84 5.02 -16.41
C LEU A 225 16.25 4.58 -16.00
N TYR A 226 16.77 3.53 -16.64
CA TYR A 226 18.12 3.04 -16.39
C TYR A 226 19.18 4.15 -16.54
N GLY A 227 19.05 4.98 -17.57
CA GLY A 227 19.98 6.10 -17.82
C GLY A 227 19.82 7.29 -16.85
N LYS A 228 18.70 7.36 -16.10
CA LYS A 228 18.46 8.42 -15.10
C LYS A 228 18.86 7.99 -13.69
N ALA A 229 18.96 6.69 -13.45
CA ALA A 229 19.30 6.16 -12.14
C ALA A 229 20.76 6.44 -11.79
N LYS A 230 20.98 6.87 -10.55
CA LYS A 230 22.29 7.20 -9.99
C LYS A 230 22.70 6.17 -8.94
N TYR A 231 23.92 5.65 -9.04
CA TYR A 231 24.49 4.81 -8.00
C TYR A 231 24.86 5.64 -6.77
N GLU A 232 24.31 5.28 -5.60
CA GLU A 232 24.53 6.00 -4.35
C GLU A 232 25.56 5.30 -3.43
N GLY A 233 25.71 3.99 -3.52
CA GLY A 233 26.69 3.27 -2.71
C GLY A 233 26.28 1.84 -2.35
N GLU A 234 27.08 1.22 -1.49
CA GLU A 234 26.79 -0.09 -0.93
C GLU A 234 26.28 0.05 0.51
N LEU A 235 25.20 -0.64 0.81
CA LEU A 235 24.59 -0.68 2.12
C LEU A 235 24.89 -2.03 2.80
N ASN A 236 25.61 -1.98 3.91
CA ASN A 236 25.74 -3.12 4.79
C ASN A 236 24.50 -3.21 5.66
N LEU A 237 23.63 -4.16 5.35
CA LEU A 237 22.39 -4.35 6.07
C LEU A 237 22.62 -5.34 7.22
N LYS A 238 22.28 -4.91 8.44
CA LYS A 238 22.46 -5.73 9.65
C LYS A 238 21.73 -7.08 9.50
N GLY A 239 22.48 -8.18 9.65
CA GLY A 239 21.95 -9.55 9.53
C GLY A 239 22.06 -10.14 8.12
N ARG A 240 22.78 -9.49 7.20
CA ARG A 240 23.20 -10.05 5.90
C ARG A 240 24.72 -10.07 5.81
N ASP A 241 25.26 -11.13 5.20
CA ASP A 241 26.70 -11.25 4.92
C ASP A 241 27.10 -10.50 3.62
N THR A 242 26.11 -10.13 2.82
CA THR A 242 26.28 -9.42 1.53
C THR A 242 25.75 -8.00 1.59
N SER A 243 26.52 -7.06 1.05
CA SER A 243 26.08 -5.68 0.84
C SER A 243 25.01 -5.61 -0.26
N THR A 244 24.13 -4.61 -0.17
CA THR A 244 23.14 -4.29 -1.20
C THR A 244 23.56 -2.98 -1.85
N LYS A 245 23.73 -2.96 -3.19
CA LYS A 245 23.97 -1.72 -3.93
C LYS A 245 22.66 -0.94 -4.03
N ALA A 246 22.73 0.36 -3.74
CA ALA A 246 21.60 1.28 -3.77
C ALA A 246 21.73 2.27 -4.93
N TYR A 247 20.59 2.55 -5.53
CA TYR A 247 20.45 3.50 -6.63
C TYR A 247 19.29 4.45 -6.32
N SER A 248 19.36 5.69 -6.80
CA SER A 248 18.30 6.71 -6.72
C SER A 248 17.81 7.18 -8.08
N ILE A 249 16.68 7.88 -8.10
CA ILE A 249 16.12 8.53 -9.29
C ILE A 249 15.34 9.79 -8.92
#